data_e4eab2d36551c59ef93baee47a22d900
#
_entry.id   e4eab2d36551c59ef93baee47a22d900
#
_cell.length_a   1.000
_cell.length_b   1.000
_cell.length_c   1.000
_cell.angle_alpha   90.00
_cell.angle_beta   90.00
_cell.angle_gamma   90.00
#
_symmetry.space_group_name_H-M   'P 1'
#
loop_
_entity.id
_entity.type
_entity.pdbx_description
1 polymer ?
#
loop_
_entity_poly.entity_id
_entity_poly.type
_entity_poly.pdbx_seq_one_letter_code
_entity_poly.pdbx_strand_id
1 'polypeptide(L)'
;MKATTGGLAGLAAFTALALACNPDKGPVGLIPPTFDRLSEASSAPLVQHIVAPQATDPAIDQALDNHYAWLDTTGRTNHKLFVFMPGTGLTPAVYQLVQQEAARVGYHVIGLMYPNRPGLAKVCPSDPDPAACYENSRLEIIDGIDRSPWVDVNAANSIDNRLTKLLQYLARQYPDEGWDRFLAHDKPKWSQMAVSGHSQGGGHAAMIAKIRLVARVVMFSSVTDSLQGASVPWVATHVTPSDRYYGFDHDLDEQFRSIRASWDSLGMAAFGPAVAPENSAPPYDFTHMLVTDYHPLRGPGRPAHSSSCTDFNTPLAADGTPVFLDAWRYFLTTRSSDEDDTDDETSSASAARRDP
;
A
#
# COMPACT_ATOMS: atom_id res chain seq x y z
N MET A 1 87.94 -21.91 8.48
CA MET A 1 87.61 -22.65 9.67
C MET A 1 86.09 -22.67 9.79
N LYS A 2 85.41 -23.76 9.35
CA LYS A 2 84.78 -24.84 10.17
C LYS A 2 84.04 -24.25 11.39
N ALA A 3 82.67 -24.32 11.56
CA ALA A 3 81.85 -25.49 11.79
C ALA A 3 80.35 -25.02 11.67
N THR A 4 79.50 -25.61 10.95
CA THR A 4 78.61 -26.77 11.17
C THR A 4 77.74 -26.75 12.45
N THR A 5 76.50 -26.95 12.18
CA THR A 5 75.39 -27.73 12.79
C THR A 5 74.28 -26.82 13.29
N GLY A 6 73.04 -27.12 13.15
CA GLY A 6 72.28 -28.29 12.80
C GLY A 6 70.81 -27.93 12.93
N GLY A 7 69.99 -28.52 12.13
CA GLY A 7 68.59 -28.18 11.99
C GLY A 7 67.73 -28.73 13.14
N LEU A 8 66.55 -28.17 13.24
CA LEU A 8 65.33 -28.89 13.70
C LEU A 8 64.12 -28.43 12.89
N ALA A 9 63.67 -29.30 12.05
CA ALA A 9 62.40 -29.14 11.33
C ALA A 9 61.25 -29.40 12.29
N GLY A 10 60.48 -28.36 12.57
CA GLY A 10 59.19 -28.49 13.24
C GLY A 10 58.08 -28.70 12.21
N LEU A 11 57.59 -29.90 12.08
CA LEU A 11 56.41 -30.24 11.28
C LEU A 11 55.16 -29.74 12.01
N ALA A 12 54.59 -28.63 11.53
CA ALA A 12 53.28 -28.18 11.94
C ALA A 12 52.23 -28.96 11.09
N ALA A 13 51.55 -29.91 11.72
CA ALA A 13 50.43 -30.59 11.12
C ALA A 13 49.22 -29.64 11.04
N PHE A 14 48.92 -29.17 9.87
CA PHE A 14 47.62 -28.53 9.58
C PHE A 14 46.57 -29.62 9.49
N THR A 15 45.76 -29.77 10.52
CA THR A 15 44.50 -30.50 10.45
C THR A 15 43.50 -29.72 9.62
N ALA A 16 43.32 -30.08 8.37
CA ALA A 16 42.25 -29.57 7.53
C ALA A 16 40.94 -30.13 8.05
N LEU A 17 40.11 -29.28 8.65
CA LEU A 17 38.73 -29.59 8.99
C LEU A 17 37.94 -29.60 7.67
N ALA A 18 37.72 -30.81 7.12
CA ALA A 18 36.85 -30.99 5.98
C ALA A 18 35.40 -30.74 6.47
N LEU A 19 34.84 -29.55 6.14
CA LEU A 19 33.39 -29.38 6.16
C LEU A 19 32.80 -30.33 5.12
N ALA A 20 32.12 -31.37 5.58
CA ALA A 20 31.31 -32.24 4.76
C ALA A 20 30.14 -31.39 4.23
N CYS A 21 30.21 -30.93 2.97
CA CYS A 21 29.06 -30.46 2.22
C CYS A 21 28.12 -31.64 2.04
N ASN A 22 26.96 -31.58 2.67
CA ASN A 22 25.88 -32.52 2.44
C ASN A 22 25.25 -32.20 1.08
N PRO A 23 25.40 -33.04 0.02
CA PRO A 23 24.93 -32.71 -1.34
C PRO A 23 23.40 -32.80 -1.49
N ASP A 24 22.65 -33.20 -0.46
CA ASP A 24 21.18 -33.36 -0.51
C ASP A 24 20.36 -32.17 -0.04
N LYS A 25 20.99 -31.07 0.36
CA LYS A 25 20.31 -29.78 0.52
C LYS A 25 20.65 -28.94 -0.69
N GLY A 26 19.88 -29.13 -1.76
CA GLY A 26 19.74 -28.13 -2.80
C GLY A 26 19.45 -26.76 -2.18
N PRO A 27 19.74 -25.63 -2.88
CA PRO A 27 19.38 -24.32 -2.38
C PRO A 27 17.93 -24.38 -1.95
N VAL A 28 17.64 -23.91 -0.71
CA VAL A 28 16.26 -23.73 -0.24
C VAL A 28 15.61 -22.85 -1.29
N GLY A 29 14.90 -23.50 -2.23
CA GLY A 29 14.18 -22.79 -3.26
C GLY A 29 13.19 -21.93 -2.51
N LEU A 30 13.27 -20.62 -2.71
CA LEU A 30 12.17 -19.72 -2.39
C LEU A 30 10.96 -20.40 -3.03
N ILE A 31 10.04 -20.90 -2.22
CA ILE A 31 8.75 -21.39 -2.70
C ILE A 31 8.15 -20.17 -3.39
N PRO A 32 7.94 -20.17 -4.72
CA PRO A 32 7.31 -19.04 -5.36
C PRO A 32 5.98 -18.83 -4.65
N PRO A 33 5.64 -17.57 -4.28
CA PRO A 33 4.36 -17.30 -3.65
C PRO A 33 3.29 -17.97 -4.51
N THR A 34 2.47 -18.83 -3.90
CA THR A 34 1.40 -19.52 -4.59
C THR A 34 0.43 -18.45 -5.04
N PHE A 35 0.43 -18.17 -6.33
CA PHE A 35 -0.57 -17.34 -6.96
C PHE A 35 -1.86 -18.16 -6.91
N ASP A 36 -2.63 -18.02 -5.85
CA ASP A 36 -4.02 -18.43 -5.89
C ASP A 36 -4.63 -17.74 -7.10
N ARG A 37 -5.13 -18.53 -8.06
CA ARG A 37 -5.86 -18.01 -9.23
C ARG A 37 -6.65 -16.83 -8.73
N LEU A 38 -6.37 -15.62 -9.27
CA LEU A 38 -7.02 -14.37 -8.90
C LEU A 38 -8.42 -14.71 -8.41
N SER A 39 -8.67 -14.60 -7.11
CA SER A 39 -9.90 -15.14 -6.53
C SER A 39 -11.00 -14.56 -7.37
N GLU A 40 -11.79 -15.40 -8.06
CA GLU A 40 -12.77 -14.91 -9.03
C GLU A 40 -13.52 -13.79 -8.34
N ALA A 41 -13.32 -12.55 -8.85
CA ALA A 41 -13.92 -11.40 -8.22
C ALA A 41 -15.41 -11.63 -8.22
N SER A 42 -16.06 -11.41 -7.09
CA SER A 42 -17.49 -11.63 -6.96
C SER A 42 -18.23 -10.79 -7.99
N SER A 43 -19.19 -11.41 -8.68
CA SER A 43 -20.15 -10.71 -9.54
C SER A 43 -21.39 -10.24 -8.77
N ALA A 44 -21.45 -10.51 -7.46
CA ALA A 44 -22.58 -10.15 -6.63
C ALA A 44 -22.73 -8.63 -6.48
N PRO A 45 -23.94 -8.13 -6.19
CA PRO A 45 -24.14 -6.73 -5.86
C PRO A 45 -23.32 -6.33 -4.65
N LEU A 46 -22.66 -5.17 -4.72
CA LEU A 46 -21.97 -4.58 -3.60
C LEU A 46 -22.93 -3.76 -2.74
N VAL A 47 -22.71 -3.78 -1.43
CA VAL A 47 -23.32 -2.81 -0.52
C VAL A 47 -22.47 -1.55 -0.51
N GLN A 48 -23.13 -0.39 -0.58
CA GLN A 48 -22.50 0.93 -0.50
C GLN A 48 -23.12 1.75 0.62
N HIS A 49 -22.28 2.35 1.46
CA HIS A 49 -22.68 3.40 2.38
C HIS A 49 -21.96 4.69 2.03
N ILE A 50 -22.72 5.77 1.89
CA ILE A 50 -22.21 7.13 1.66
C ILE A 50 -22.43 7.91 2.95
N VAL A 51 -21.34 8.34 3.60
CA VAL A 51 -21.38 8.86 4.96
C VAL A 51 -20.75 10.25 5.02
N ALA A 52 -21.52 11.26 5.43
CA ALA A 52 -20.98 12.59 5.68
C ALA A 52 -20.03 12.55 6.88
N PRO A 53 -18.84 13.19 6.82
CA PRO A 53 -17.88 13.18 7.92
C PRO A 53 -18.49 13.65 9.25
N GLN A 54 -19.32 14.69 9.24
CA GLN A 54 -19.98 15.25 10.42
C GLN A 54 -21.02 14.31 11.05
N ALA A 55 -21.53 13.32 10.31
CA ALA A 55 -22.39 12.28 10.88
C ALA A 55 -21.60 11.30 11.77
N THR A 56 -20.28 11.19 11.55
CA THR A 56 -19.39 10.33 12.35
C THR A 56 -18.84 11.04 13.56
N ASP A 57 -18.49 12.32 13.41
CA ASP A 57 -18.01 13.20 14.48
C ASP A 57 -18.38 14.68 14.14
N PRO A 58 -19.25 15.33 14.91
CA PRO A 58 -19.65 16.72 14.68
C PRO A 58 -18.50 17.74 14.76
N ALA A 59 -17.37 17.37 15.36
CA ALA A 59 -16.18 18.23 15.43
C ALA A 59 -15.39 18.29 14.12
N ILE A 60 -15.73 17.46 13.14
CA ILE A 60 -15.13 17.51 11.79
C ILE A 60 -15.75 18.69 11.04
N ASP A 61 -14.92 19.68 10.69
CA ASP A 61 -15.35 20.94 10.06
C ASP A 61 -14.60 21.28 8.75
N GLN A 62 -13.65 20.44 8.33
CA GLN A 62 -12.90 20.58 7.08
C GLN A 62 -13.22 19.42 6.13
N ALA A 63 -12.96 19.57 4.83
CA ALA A 63 -13.09 18.52 3.81
C ALA A 63 -14.36 17.67 4.01
N LEU A 64 -15.52 18.33 3.83
CA LEU A 64 -16.83 17.79 4.21
C LEU A 64 -17.50 16.91 3.14
N ASP A 65 -16.83 16.65 2.02
CA ASP A 65 -17.28 15.66 1.04
C ASP A 65 -17.37 14.26 1.69
N ASN A 66 -18.26 13.43 1.16
CA ASN A 66 -18.60 12.15 1.76
C ASN A 66 -17.43 11.13 1.75
N HIS A 67 -17.41 10.31 2.79
CA HIS A 67 -16.76 9.01 2.78
C HIS A 67 -17.60 7.99 2.01
N TYR A 68 -16.94 6.98 1.46
CA TYR A 68 -17.58 5.86 0.80
C TYR A 68 -17.16 4.56 1.49
N ALA A 69 -18.11 3.69 1.82
CA ALA A 69 -17.80 2.36 2.34
C ALA A 69 -18.45 1.30 1.45
N TRP A 70 -17.70 0.23 1.14
CA TRP A 70 -18.15 -0.85 0.27
C TRP A 70 -17.83 -2.20 0.89
N LEU A 71 -18.71 -3.16 0.67
CA LEU A 71 -18.46 -4.56 0.96
C LEU A 71 -19.26 -5.48 0.03
N ASP A 72 -18.76 -6.69 -0.14
CA ASP A 72 -19.48 -7.80 -0.77
C ASP A 72 -20.03 -8.72 0.31
N THR A 73 -21.35 -8.81 0.43
CA THR A 73 -22.00 -9.62 1.46
C THR A 73 -22.13 -11.10 1.11
N THR A 74 -21.86 -11.46 -0.14
CA THR A 74 -22.01 -12.83 -0.65
C THR A 74 -20.69 -13.46 -1.07
N GLY A 75 -19.65 -12.66 -1.18
CA GLY A 75 -18.30 -13.08 -1.53
C GLY A 75 -17.49 -13.60 -0.36
N ARG A 76 -16.30 -14.06 -0.67
CA ARG A 76 -15.30 -14.37 0.35
C ARG A 76 -14.78 -13.09 0.98
N THR A 77 -14.64 -13.08 2.30
CA THR A 77 -13.92 -12.00 2.98
C THR A 77 -12.47 -12.40 3.23
N ASN A 78 -11.53 -11.50 2.94
CA ASN A 78 -10.12 -11.64 3.30
C ASN A 78 -9.82 -11.09 4.70
N HIS A 79 -10.85 -10.67 5.45
CA HIS A 79 -10.75 -10.09 6.79
C HIS A 79 -9.85 -8.86 6.91
N LYS A 80 -9.58 -8.16 5.82
CA LYS A 80 -8.78 -6.94 5.77
C LYS A 80 -9.64 -5.74 5.34
N LEU A 81 -9.23 -4.56 5.78
CA LEU A 81 -9.80 -3.28 5.36
C LEU A 81 -8.91 -2.64 4.30
N PHE A 82 -9.48 -2.24 3.18
CA PHE A 82 -8.81 -1.40 2.19
C PHE A 82 -9.21 0.06 2.41
N VAL A 83 -8.24 0.90 2.75
CA VAL A 83 -8.45 2.34 2.97
C VAL A 83 -7.84 3.11 1.81
N PHE A 84 -8.68 3.74 1.01
CA PHE A 84 -8.26 4.54 -0.15
C PHE A 84 -8.35 6.03 0.15
N MET A 85 -7.25 6.76 -0.06
CA MET A 85 -7.14 8.21 0.13
C MET A 85 -7.02 8.93 -1.21
N PRO A 86 -7.90 9.91 -1.51
CA PRO A 86 -7.87 10.66 -2.76
C PRO A 86 -6.64 11.55 -2.90
N GLY A 87 -6.30 11.92 -4.14
CA GLY A 87 -5.28 12.91 -4.47
C GLY A 87 -5.71 14.34 -4.13
N THR A 88 -4.78 15.29 -4.29
CA THR A 88 -5.00 16.72 -4.00
C THR A 88 -6.28 17.26 -4.64
N GLY A 89 -7.19 17.73 -3.82
CA GLY A 89 -8.43 18.39 -4.24
C GLY A 89 -9.47 17.50 -4.89
N LEU A 90 -9.25 16.17 -4.87
CA LEU A 90 -10.23 15.18 -5.32
C LEU A 90 -10.95 14.56 -4.12
N THR A 91 -12.04 13.84 -4.39
CA THR A 91 -12.87 13.19 -3.39
C THR A 91 -12.91 11.68 -3.64
N PRO A 92 -13.29 10.84 -2.65
CA PRO A 92 -13.41 9.40 -2.85
C PRO A 92 -14.39 9.01 -3.97
N ALA A 93 -15.32 9.89 -4.31
CA ALA A 93 -16.35 9.67 -5.34
C ALA A 93 -15.80 9.42 -6.75
N VAL A 94 -14.56 9.83 -7.04
CA VAL A 94 -13.96 9.69 -8.38
C VAL A 94 -12.95 8.53 -8.47
N TYR A 95 -13.01 7.59 -7.52
CA TYR A 95 -12.16 6.40 -7.45
C TYR A 95 -12.99 5.14 -7.17
N GLN A 96 -14.27 5.14 -7.58
CA GLN A 96 -15.18 4.06 -7.24
C GLN A 96 -14.82 2.75 -7.96
N LEU A 97 -14.25 2.81 -9.16
CA LEU A 97 -13.85 1.59 -9.89
C LEU A 97 -12.85 0.74 -9.08
N VAL A 98 -11.77 1.35 -8.60
CA VAL A 98 -10.76 0.62 -7.80
C VAL A 98 -11.30 0.23 -6.43
N GLN A 99 -12.14 1.06 -5.80
CA GLN A 99 -12.77 0.75 -4.51
C GLN A 99 -13.72 -0.44 -4.63
N GLN A 100 -14.56 -0.47 -5.66
CA GLN A 100 -15.48 -1.59 -5.92
C GLN A 100 -14.72 -2.87 -6.22
N GLU A 101 -13.63 -2.79 -6.99
CA GLU A 101 -12.82 -3.98 -7.27
C GLU A 101 -12.18 -4.55 -6.01
N ALA A 102 -11.68 -3.69 -5.11
CA ALA A 102 -11.19 -4.14 -3.81
C ALA A 102 -12.27 -4.86 -2.99
N ALA A 103 -13.53 -4.37 -3.02
CA ALA A 103 -14.63 -5.05 -2.38
C ALA A 103 -14.94 -6.41 -3.04
N ARG A 104 -14.90 -6.51 -4.37
CA ARG A 104 -15.14 -7.76 -5.11
C ARG A 104 -14.10 -8.84 -4.83
N VAL A 105 -12.87 -8.47 -4.47
CA VAL A 105 -11.82 -9.41 -4.06
C VAL A 105 -11.78 -9.64 -2.54
N GLY A 106 -12.83 -9.23 -1.82
CA GLY A 106 -13.10 -9.63 -0.45
C GLY A 106 -12.68 -8.64 0.64
N TYR A 107 -12.23 -7.44 0.31
CA TYR A 107 -11.99 -6.40 1.32
C TYR A 107 -13.29 -5.75 1.80
N HIS A 108 -13.32 -5.35 3.08
CA HIS A 108 -14.10 -4.18 3.44
C HIS A 108 -13.35 -2.95 2.91
N VAL A 109 -14.07 -1.97 2.39
CA VAL A 109 -13.44 -0.84 1.70
C VAL A 109 -13.93 0.48 2.27
N ILE A 110 -13.01 1.39 2.49
CA ILE A 110 -13.29 2.80 2.84
C ILE A 110 -12.55 3.70 1.86
N GLY A 111 -13.30 4.48 1.07
CA GLY A 111 -12.82 5.69 0.43
C GLY A 111 -12.89 6.83 1.44
N LEU A 112 -11.76 7.22 2.02
CA LEU A 112 -11.69 8.15 3.13
C LEU A 112 -11.48 9.59 2.64
N MET A 113 -12.44 10.47 2.86
CA MET A 113 -12.25 11.91 2.69
C MET A 113 -11.44 12.49 3.83
N TYR A 114 -10.47 13.35 3.51
CA TYR A 114 -9.58 13.99 4.46
C TYR A 114 -9.13 15.37 3.93
N PRO A 115 -8.59 16.27 4.75
CA PRO A 115 -8.01 17.53 4.27
C PRO A 115 -6.83 17.29 3.33
N ASN A 116 -7.05 17.39 2.03
CA ASN A 116 -6.06 17.10 0.99
C ASN A 116 -5.62 18.33 0.19
N ARG A 117 -5.79 19.51 0.77
CA ARG A 117 -5.27 20.79 0.27
C ARG A 117 -4.49 21.50 1.37
N PRO A 118 -3.43 22.21 1.00
CA PRO A 118 -2.81 22.32 -0.33
C PRO A 118 -2.13 21.03 -0.79
N GLY A 119 -1.76 20.97 -2.08
CA GLY A 119 -0.89 19.89 -2.60
C GLY A 119 0.53 20.09 -2.09
N LEU A 120 1.08 19.12 -1.37
CA LEU A 120 2.42 19.22 -0.77
C LEU A 120 3.52 19.36 -1.81
N ALA A 121 3.41 18.65 -2.95
CA ALA A 121 4.33 18.80 -4.08
C ALA A 121 4.34 20.25 -4.68
N LYS A 122 3.33 21.07 -4.36
CA LYS A 122 3.27 22.47 -4.79
C LYS A 122 3.90 23.42 -3.76
N VAL A 123 3.69 23.18 -2.47
CA VAL A 123 4.10 24.12 -1.41
C VAL A 123 5.47 23.82 -0.84
N CYS A 124 5.78 22.56 -0.58
CA CYS A 124 7.03 22.17 0.06
C CYS A 124 8.31 22.50 -0.73
N PRO A 125 8.35 22.50 -2.08
CA PRO A 125 9.54 22.95 -2.80
C PRO A 125 9.99 24.38 -2.51
N SER A 126 9.09 25.23 -1.97
CA SER A 126 9.35 26.62 -1.62
C SER A 126 9.69 26.82 -0.13
N ASP A 127 9.65 25.75 0.68
CA ASP A 127 10.02 25.81 2.09
C ASP A 127 11.54 25.94 2.25
N PRO A 128 12.06 26.66 3.27
CA PRO A 128 13.49 26.67 3.59
C PRO A 128 14.08 25.27 3.87
N ASP A 129 13.27 24.34 4.40
CA ASP A 129 13.59 22.91 4.54
C ASP A 129 12.50 22.05 3.88
N PRO A 130 12.60 21.83 2.55
CA PRO A 130 11.57 21.08 1.85
C PRO A 130 11.42 19.64 2.34
N ALA A 131 12.48 19.00 2.82
CA ALA A 131 12.41 17.63 3.34
C ALA A 131 11.57 17.57 4.62
N ALA A 132 11.82 18.46 5.56
CA ALA A 132 11.02 18.58 6.79
C ALA A 132 9.57 19.01 6.50
N CYS A 133 9.36 19.90 5.52
CA CYS A 133 8.02 20.30 5.10
C CYS A 133 7.17 19.09 4.69
N TYR A 134 7.67 18.23 3.82
CA TYR A 134 6.95 17.04 3.38
C TYR A 134 6.60 16.12 4.57
N GLU A 135 7.58 15.78 5.39
CA GLU A 135 7.38 14.86 6.51
C GLU A 135 6.41 15.43 7.54
N ASN A 136 6.62 16.66 7.99
CA ASN A 136 5.82 17.32 9.00
C ASN A 136 4.37 17.54 8.56
N SER A 137 4.16 18.00 7.32
CA SER A 137 2.81 18.20 6.78
C SER A 137 2.04 16.89 6.65
N ARG A 138 2.70 15.79 6.25
CA ARG A 138 2.04 14.48 6.18
C ARG A 138 1.66 13.97 7.56
N LEU A 139 2.56 14.09 8.54
CA LEU A 139 2.30 13.67 9.91
C LEU A 139 1.15 14.46 10.53
N GLU A 140 1.11 15.78 10.33
CA GLU A 140 0.01 16.62 10.80
C GLU A 140 -1.34 16.23 10.19
N ILE A 141 -1.40 16.00 8.88
CA ILE A 141 -2.64 15.54 8.23
C ILE A 141 -3.07 14.15 8.76
N ILE A 142 -2.12 13.30 9.14
CA ILE A 142 -2.42 11.96 9.67
C ILE A 142 -2.93 12.01 11.11
N ASP A 143 -2.30 12.74 12.03
CA ASP A 143 -2.60 12.67 13.47
C ASP A 143 -3.19 13.96 14.06
N GLY A 144 -3.14 15.08 13.33
CA GLY A 144 -3.71 16.35 13.77
C GLY A 144 -2.88 17.10 14.81
N ILE A 145 -1.58 16.80 14.91
CA ILE A 145 -0.65 17.55 15.75
C ILE A 145 0.03 18.62 14.91
N ASP A 146 -0.06 19.88 15.28
CA ASP A 146 0.53 21.03 14.60
C ASP A 146 2.06 20.86 14.45
N ARG A 147 2.54 20.83 13.21
CA ARG A 147 3.97 20.65 12.84
C ARG A 147 4.41 21.50 11.65
N SER A 148 3.48 21.96 10.84
CA SER A 148 3.79 22.55 9.56
C SER A 148 3.03 23.84 9.32
N PRO A 149 3.69 24.94 8.91
CA PRO A 149 2.98 26.17 8.57
C PRO A 149 2.18 26.09 7.26
N TRP A 150 2.25 24.99 6.54
CA TRP A 150 1.63 24.82 5.23
C TRP A 150 0.26 24.14 5.27
N VAL A 151 -0.05 23.49 6.38
CA VAL A 151 -1.34 22.83 6.61
C VAL A 151 -1.88 23.26 7.97
N ASP A 152 -3.19 23.13 8.17
CA ASP A 152 -3.86 23.42 9.42
C ASP A 152 -4.90 22.31 9.65
N VAL A 153 -4.42 21.20 10.19
CA VAL A 153 -5.25 20.02 10.43
C VAL A 153 -5.19 19.64 11.91
N ASN A 154 -6.27 19.95 12.62
CA ASN A 154 -6.40 19.57 14.02
C ASN A 154 -6.78 18.08 14.18
N ALA A 155 -6.76 17.60 15.43
CA ALA A 155 -7.03 16.20 15.74
C ALA A 155 -8.39 15.71 15.20
N ALA A 156 -9.45 16.54 15.25
CA ALA A 156 -10.78 16.15 14.75
C ALA A 156 -10.79 15.92 13.23
N ASN A 157 -10.01 16.70 12.50
CA ASN A 157 -9.95 16.66 11.04
C ASN A 157 -8.92 15.66 10.49
N SER A 158 -8.09 15.05 11.34
CA SER A 158 -7.02 14.13 10.99
C SER A 158 -7.52 12.84 10.33
N ILE A 159 -6.67 12.19 9.54
CA ILE A 159 -6.94 10.87 8.96
C ILE A 159 -7.26 9.84 10.05
N ASP A 160 -6.51 9.86 11.15
CA ASP A 160 -6.67 8.94 12.28
C ASP A 160 -8.06 9.07 12.94
N ASN A 161 -8.49 10.29 13.22
CA ASN A 161 -9.82 10.51 13.80
C ASN A 161 -10.93 10.14 12.82
N ARG A 162 -10.85 10.60 11.58
CA ARG A 162 -11.86 10.31 10.55
C ARG A 162 -12.06 8.83 10.33
N LEU A 163 -10.96 8.06 10.19
CA LEU A 163 -11.04 6.61 10.03
C LEU A 163 -11.64 5.95 11.27
N THR A 164 -11.18 6.35 12.45
CA THR A 164 -11.71 5.84 13.74
C THR A 164 -13.20 6.07 13.85
N LYS A 165 -13.64 7.30 13.65
CA LYS A 165 -15.05 7.70 13.82
C LYS A 165 -15.94 7.08 12.75
N LEU A 166 -15.46 6.95 11.53
CA LEU A 166 -16.19 6.28 10.46
C LEU A 166 -16.38 4.78 10.76
N LEU A 167 -15.33 4.09 11.20
CA LEU A 167 -15.44 2.68 11.60
C LEU A 167 -16.40 2.48 12.77
N GLN A 168 -16.33 3.33 13.79
CA GLN A 168 -17.27 3.32 14.92
C GLN A 168 -18.72 3.60 14.47
N TYR A 169 -18.90 4.53 13.54
CA TYR A 169 -20.22 4.83 12.96
C TYR A 169 -20.78 3.62 12.21
N LEU A 170 -20.00 3.04 11.29
CA LEU A 170 -20.42 1.90 10.49
C LEU A 170 -20.73 0.68 11.37
N ALA A 171 -19.91 0.39 12.37
CA ALA A 171 -20.15 -0.70 13.33
C ALA A 171 -21.46 -0.53 14.12
N ARG A 172 -21.84 0.70 14.47
CA ARG A 172 -23.10 0.97 15.16
C ARG A 172 -24.31 0.93 14.24
N GLN A 173 -24.19 1.46 13.01
CA GLN A 173 -25.31 1.53 12.06
C GLN A 173 -25.56 0.19 11.37
N TYR A 174 -24.53 -0.60 11.16
CA TYR A 174 -24.55 -1.86 10.40
C TYR A 174 -23.81 -2.98 11.17
N PRO A 175 -24.37 -3.41 12.34
CA PRO A 175 -23.65 -4.33 13.24
C PRO A 175 -23.38 -5.71 12.64
N ASP A 176 -24.19 -6.14 11.66
CA ASP A 176 -24.05 -7.45 11.01
C ASP A 176 -22.97 -7.45 9.89
N GLU A 177 -22.42 -6.30 9.53
CA GLU A 177 -21.42 -6.18 8.47
C GLU A 177 -19.97 -6.38 8.98
N GLY A 178 -19.74 -6.37 10.28
CA GLY A 178 -18.44 -6.69 10.89
C GLY A 178 -17.39 -5.58 10.78
N TRP A 179 -17.79 -4.32 10.69
CA TRP A 179 -16.87 -3.17 10.69
C TRP A 179 -16.07 -3.02 11.99
N ASP A 180 -16.62 -3.52 13.12
CA ASP A 180 -16.00 -3.50 14.44
C ASP A 180 -14.68 -4.30 14.50
N ARG A 181 -14.52 -5.31 13.65
CA ARG A 181 -13.29 -6.14 13.60
C ARG A 181 -12.03 -5.32 13.31
N PHE A 182 -12.18 -4.18 12.66
CA PHE A 182 -11.08 -3.27 12.30
C PHE A 182 -10.75 -2.26 13.40
N LEU A 183 -11.38 -2.38 14.57
CA LEU A 183 -11.09 -1.60 15.76
C LEU A 183 -10.48 -2.46 16.87
N ALA A 184 -9.51 -1.90 17.60
CA ALA A 184 -8.96 -2.44 18.82
C ALA A 184 -8.88 -1.31 19.86
N HIS A 185 -9.55 -1.45 21.00
CA HIS A 185 -9.62 -0.41 22.02
C HIS A 185 -9.99 0.97 21.41
N ASP A 186 -11.04 0.95 20.58
CA ASP A 186 -11.55 2.14 19.87
C ASP A 186 -10.55 2.83 18.90
N LYS A 187 -9.51 2.13 18.48
CA LYS A 187 -8.53 2.63 17.49
C LYS A 187 -8.41 1.69 16.29
N PRO A 188 -8.04 2.19 15.11
CA PRO A 188 -7.84 1.37 13.93
C PRO A 188 -6.78 0.28 14.15
N LYS A 189 -7.09 -0.94 13.76
CA LYS A 189 -6.12 -2.06 13.72
C LYS A 189 -5.30 -1.98 12.44
N TRP A 190 -4.30 -1.13 12.41
CA TRP A 190 -3.50 -0.88 11.21
C TRP A 190 -2.89 -2.15 10.58
N SER A 191 -2.52 -3.14 11.38
CA SER A 191 -1.97 -4.42 10.87
C SER A 191 -2.95 -5.23 10.01
N GLN A 192 -4.26 -4.95 10.09
CA GLN A 192 -5.30 -5.56 9.25
C GLN A 192 -5.71 -4.65 8.08
N MET A 193 -4.98 -3.58 7.82
CA MET A 193 -5.35 -2.60 6.80
C MET A 193 -4.39 -2.62 5.62
N ALA A 194 -4.95 -2.71 4.42
CA ALA A 194 -4.29 -2.32 3.19
C ALA A 194 -4.54 -0.81 3.00
N VAL A 195 -3.48 -0.01 3.10
CA VAL A 195 -3.57 1.44 2.88
C VAL A 195 -3.21 1.79 1.46
N SER A 196 -3.99 2.67 0.86
CA SER A 196 -3.85 3.01 -0.55
C SER A 196 -4.20 4.47 -0.82
N GLY A 197 -3.81 4.96 -1.96
CA GLY A 197 -4.24 6.26 -2.42
C GLY A 197 -3.58 6.68 -3.72
N HIS A 198 -4.10 7.77 -4.25
CA HIS A 198 -3.62 8.41 -5.46
C HIS A 198 -2.79 9.65 -5.13
N SER A 199 -1.65 9.85 -5.82
CA SER A 199 -0.88 11.09 -5.72
C SER A 199 -0.57 11.46 -4.25
N GLN A 200 -1.05 12.59 -3.75
CA GLN A 200 -0.90 12.99 -2.34
C GLN A 200 -1.44 11.91 -1.37
N GLY A 201 -2.56 11.28 -1.69
CA GLY A 201 -3.17 10.21 -0.89
C GLY A 201 -2.29 8.96 -0.80
N GLY A 202 -1.64 8.57 -1.90
CA GLY A 202 -0.66 7.48 -1.89
C GLY A 202 0.58 7.80 -1.05
N GLY A 203 1.01 9.07 -1.03
CA GLY A 203 2.06 9.53 -0.13
C GLY A 203 1.65 9.46 1.35
N HIS A 204 0.37 9.72 1.69
CA HIS A 204 -0.12 9.48 3.06
C HIS A 204 -0.18 7.99 3.40
N ALA A 205 -0.55 7.13 2.44
CA ALA A 205 -0.49 5.68 2.62
C ALA A 205 0.94 5.21 2.95
N ALA A 206 1.94 5.69 2.21
CA ALA A 206 3.35 5.40 2.48
C ALA A 206 3.82 5.96 3.83
N MET A 207 3.39 7.18 4.23
CA MET A 207 3.74 7.77 5.53
C MET A 207 3.07 7.01 6.69
N ILE A 208 1.84 6.56 6.56
CA ILE A 208 1.19 5.68 7.54
C ILE A 208 2.01 4.40 7.71
N ALA A 209 2.45 3.79 6.63
CA ALA A 209 3.26 2.57 6.65
C ALA A 209 4.71 2.81 7.14
N LYS A 210 5.23 4.04 7.02
CA LYS A 210 6.50 4.44 7.65
C LYS A 210 6.42 4.33 9.17
N ILE A 211 5.34 4.80 9.77
CA ILE A 211 5.20 4.92 11.24
C ILE A 211 4.42 3.78 11.88
N ARG A 212 3.81 2.89 11.10
CA ARG A 212 2.96 1.78 11.55
C ARG A 212 3.14 0.55 10.68
N LEU A 213 2.97 -0.63 11.30
CA LEU A 213 2.85 -1.87 10.55
C LEU A 213 1.46 -1.96 9.92
N VAL A 214 1.39 -2.06 8.60
CA VAL A 214 0.15 -2.29 7.85
C VAL A 214 0.22 -3.59 7.06
N ALA A 215 -0.94 -4.13 6.68
CA ALA A 215 -0.98 -5.36 5.89
C ALA A 215 -0.43 -5.15 4.47
N ARG A 216 -0.69 -3.99 3.87
CA ARG A 216 -0.30 -3.69 2.48
C ARG A 216 -0.31 -2.20 2.20
N VAL A 217 0.50 -1.77 1.23
CA VAL A 217 0.52 -0.40 0.70
C VAL A 217 0.36 -0.48 -0.81
N VAL A 218 -0.66 0.18 -1.36
CA VAL A 218 -0.85 0.29 -2.82
C VAL A 218 -0.86 1.76 -3.22
N MET A 219 0.15 2.16 -3.98
CA MET A 219 0.39 3.55 -4.36
C MET A 219 0.09 3.78 -5.83
N PHE A 220 -0.88 4.63 -6.12
CA PHE A 220 -1.21 5.05 -7.48
C PHE A 220 -0.58 6.42 -7.76
N SER A 221 0.31 6.48 -8.76
CA SER A 221 1.04 7.70 -9.15
C SER A 221 1.65 8.43 -7.95
N SER A 222 2.38 7.68 -7.10
CA SER A 222 2.91 8.12 -5.79
C SER A 222 4.13 7.26 -5.37
N VAL A 223 5.07 7.78 -4.55
CA VAL A 223 5.07 9.01 -3.76
C VAL A 223 5.65 10.15 -4.61
N THR A 224 5.04 11.33 -4.55
CA THR A 224 5.43 12.48 -5.36
C THR A 224 6.40 13.44 -4.65
N ASP A 225 6.69 13.20 -3.36
CA ASP A 225 7.59 14.01 -2.56
C ASP A 225 9.02 13.91 -3.09
N SER A 226 9.60 15.04 -3.47
CA SER A 226 10.93 15.00 -4.07
C SER A 226 11.75 16.25 -3.81
N LEU A 227 13.08 16.06 -3.81
CA LEU A 227 14.08 17.10 -3.85
C LEU A 227 14.75 17.07 -5.22
N GLN A 228 14.30 17.96 -6.14
CA GLN A 228 14.82 18.04 -7.50
C GLN A 228 14.73 16.69 -8.27
N GLY A 229 13.67 15.94 -8.03
CA GLY A 229 13.43 14.63 -8.66
C GLY A 229 14.08 13.43 -7.94
N ALA A 230 14.82 13.64 -6.85
CA ALA A 230 15.25 12.58 -5.94
C ALA A 230 14.21 12.38 -4.83
N SER A 231 14.13 11.18 -4.27
CA SER A 231 13.27 10.89 -3.12
C SER A 231 13.66 11.69 -1.90
N VAL A 232 12.69 12.09 -1.09
CA VAL A 232 12.95 12.72 0.21
C VAL A 232 13.36 11.69 1.26
N PRO A 233 14.15 12.07 2.29
CA PRO A 233 14.73 11.13 3.25
C PRO A 233 13.71 10.28 4.01
N TRP A 234 12.51 10.80 4.31
CA TRP A 234 11.52 10.08 5.10
C TRP A 234 11.05 8.78 4.44
N VAL A 235 11.13 8.69 3.10
CA VAL A 235 10.65 7.52 2.33
C VAL A 235 11.51 6.28 2.58
N ALA A 236 12.81 6.46 2.82
CA ALA A 236 13.77 5.36 2.95
C ALA A 236 13.69 4.58 4.28
N THR A 237 12.92 5.08 5.25
CA THR A 237 12.78 4.44 6.57
C THR A 237 11.32 4.14 6.88
N HIS A 238 10.97 2.89 7.10
CA HIS A 238 9.59 2.47 7.31
C HIS A 238 9.48 1.24 8.23
N VAL A 239 8.38 1.18 9.00
CA VAL A 239 8.05 0.07 9.91
C VAL A 239 7.48 -1.11 9.12
N THR A 240 6.65 -0.83 8.12
CA THR A 240 6.08 -1.86 7.24
C THR A 240 7.18 -2.37 6.28
N PRO A 241 7.41 -3.68 6.17
CA PRO A 241 8.44 -4.25 5.27
C PRO A 241 8.21 -3.91 3.79
N SER A 242 9.32 -3.84 3.02
CA SER A 242 9.30 -3.47 1.59
C SER A 242 8.48 -4.42 0.71
N ASP A 243 8.34 -5.68 1.09
CA ASP A 243 7.55 -6.71 0.39
C ASP A 243 6.03 -6.44 0.43
N ARG A 244 5.58 -5.46 1.21
CA ARG A 244 4.17 -5.05 1.30
C ARG A 244 3.82 -3.80 0.48
N TYR A 245 4.80 -3.20 -0.22
CA TYR A 245 4.59 -2.00 -1.04
C TYR A 245 4.42 -2.36 -2.51
N TYR A 246 3.40 -1.80 -3.13
CA TYR A 246 3.09 -1.93 -4.55
C TYR A 246 2.84 -0.55 -5.15
N GLY A 247 3.29 -0.34 -6.39
CA GLY A 247 3.15 0.94 -7.07
C GLY A 247 2.68 0.80 -8.51
N PHE A 248 1.76 1.67 -8.93
CA PHE A 248 1.28 1.76 -10.31
C PHE A 248 1.34 3.19 -10.79
N ASP A 249 1.98 3.41 -11.94
CA ASP A 249 2.12 4.73 -12.54
C ASP A 249 2.09 4.65 -14.07
N HIS A 250 2.03 5.78 -14.74
CA HIS A 250 2.13 5.91 -16.19
C HIS A 250 3.49 6.53 -16.54
N ASP A 251 4.15 6.04 -17.60
CA ASP A 251 5.47 6.50 -18.05
C ASP A 251 5.49 7.99 -18.47
N LEU A 252 4.35 8.52 -18.91
CA LEU A 252 4.15 9.93 -19.24
C LEU A 252 3.68 10.81 -18.07
N ASP A 253 3.60 10.27 -16.84
CA ASP A 253 3.33 11.11 -15.67
C ASP A 253 4.44 12.15 -15.51
N GLU A 254 4.08 13.41 -15.40
CA GLU A 254 5.03 14.51 -15.21
C GLU A 254 5.83 14.41 -13.90
N GLN A 255 5.38 13.57 -12.94
CA GLN A 255 6.07 13.26 -11.69
C GLN A 255 6.74 11.88 -11.70
N PHE A 256 6.72 11.15 -12.82
CA PHE A 256 7.24 9.79 -12.97
C PHE A 256 8.64 9.62 -12.39
N ARG A 257 9.55 10.56 -12.66
CA ARG A 257 10.92 10.50 -12.14
C ARG A 257 10.95 10.50 -10.60
N SER A 258 10.17 11.34 -9.96
CA SER A 258 10.10 11.46 -8.49
C SER A 258 9.46 10.21 -7.88
N ILE A 259 8.40 9.70 -8.52
CA ILE A 259 7.70 8.49 -8.11
C ILE A 259 8.63 7.28 -8.17
N ARG A 260 9.36 7.10 -9.28
CA ARG A 260 10.34 6.02 -9.42
C ARG A 260 11.44 6.09 -8.38
N ALA A 261 12.00 7.28 -8.12
CA ALA A 261 13.02 7.47 -7.08
C ALA A 261 12.48 7.10 -5.68
N SER A 262 11.20 7.35 -5.42
CA SER A 262 10.55 6.96 -4.16
C SER A 262 10.39 5.44 -4.05
N TRP A 263 10.00 4.74 -5.14
CA TRP A 263 9.88 3.28 -5.16
C TRP A 263 11.25 2.59 -4.95
N ASP A 264 12.32 3.15 -5.54
CA ASP A 264 13.69 2.67 -5.29
C ASP A 264 14.08 2.85 -3.82
N SER A 265 13.72 4.00 -3.21
CA SER A 265 14.00 4.28 -1.79
C SER A 265 13.18 3.39 -0.84
N LEU A 266 11.98 2.95 -1.23
CA LEU A 266 11.16 1.97 -0.50
C LEU A 266 11.68 0.53 -0.64
N GLY A 267 12.71 0.30 -1.46
CA GLY A 267 13.29 -1.02 -1.68
C GLY A 267 12.49 -1.92 -2.63
N MET A 268 11.54 -1.36 -3.38
CA MET A 268 10.66 -2.15 -4.28
C MET A 268 11.41 -2.80 -5.43
N ALA A 269 12.57 -2.26 -5.84
CA ALA A 269 13.43 -2.83 -6.89
C ALA A 269 13.98 -4.24 -6.53
N ALA A 270 13.97 -4.62 -5.25
CA ALA A 270 14.34 -5.97 -4.81
C ALA A 270 13.38 -7.06 -5.34
N PHE A 271 12.17 -6.69 -5.74
CA PHE A 271 11.12 -7.59 -6.24
C PHE A 271 11.00 -7.56 -7.77
N GLY A 272 12.05 -7.19 -8.45
CA GLY A 272 12.12 -7.17 -9.91
C GLY A 272 11.99 -5.77 -10.53
N PRO A 273 12.22 -5.66 -11.84
CA PRO A 273 12.05 -4.41 -12.58
C PRO A 273 10.57 -4.03 -12.69
N ALA A 274 10.31 -2.78 -13.08
CA ALA A 274 8.95 -2.38 -13.43
C ALA A 274 8.49 -3.11 -14.71
N VAL A 275 7.22 -3.51 -14.72
CA VAL A 275 6.59 -4.24 -15.82
C VAL A 275 5.43 -3.42 -16.38
N ALA A 276 5.27 -3.40 -17.70
CA ALA A 276 4.11 -2.82 -18.36
C ALA A 276 2.98 -3.87 -18.38
N PRO A 277 1.83 -3.60 -17.73
CA PRO A 277 0.74 -4.58 -17.62
C PRO A 277 0.13 -4.93 -18.98
N GLU A 278 0.26 -4.07 -19.99
CA GLU A 278 -0.21 -4.31 -21.36
C GLU A 278 0.61 -5.39 -22.07
N ASN A 279 1.87 -5.58 -21.67
CA ASN A 279 2.82 -6.48 -22.33
C ASN A 279 2.97 -7.83 -21.62
N SER A 280 2.28 -8.04 -20.50
CA SER A 280 2.35 -9.26 -19.72
C SER A 280 1.03 -9.55 -18.99
N ALA A 281 0.91 -10.74 -18.42
CA ALA A 281 -0.25 -11.12 -17.62
C ALA A 281 0.16 -11.33 -16.16
N PRO A 282 -0.79 -11.26 -15.20
CA PRO A 282 -0.50 -11.65 -13.83
C PRO A 282 0.13 -13.06 -13.77
N PRO A 283 1.12 -13.25 -12.92
CA PRO A 283 1.57 -12.42 -11.80
C PRO A 283 2.66 -11.38 -12.13
N TYR A 284 2.81 -10.92 -13.36
CA TYR A 284 3.75 -9.85 -13.76
C TYR A 284 5.19 -10.08 -13.24
N ASP A 285 5.69 -11.31 -13.31
CA ASP A 285 6.98 -11.73 -12.73
C ASP A 285 7.12 -11.40 -11.23
N PHE A 286 6.02 -11.30 -10.52
CA PHE A 286 5.93 -10.92 -9.10
C PHE A 286 6.53 -9.55 -8.78
N THR A 287 6.62 -8.66 -9.77
CA THR A 287 7.11 -7.30 -9.54
C THR A 287 6.16 -6.51 -8.63
N HIS A 288 6.73 -5.62 -7.85
CA HIS A 288 5.96 -4.68 -7.03
C HIS A 288 5.68 -3.36 -7.76
N MET A 289 6.14 -3.23 -8.98
CA MET A 289 6.09 -1.98 -9.75
C MET A 289 5.47 -2.23 -11.12
N LEU A 290 4.30 -1.64 -11.37
CA LEU A 290 3.72 -1.61 -12.69
C LEU A 290 3.82 -0.18 -13.27
N VAL A 291 4.20 -0.10 -14.53
CA VAL A 291 4.30 1.15 -15.29
C VAL A 291 3.62 0.95 -16.62
N THR A 292 2.49 1.66 -16.81
CA THR A 292 1.74 1.58 -18.07
C THR A 292 2.25 2.60 -19.10
N ASP A 293 2.22 2.21 -20.36
CA ASP A 293 2.40 3.10 -21.53
C ASP A 293 1.10 3.21 -22.36
N TYR A 294 -0.03 2.87 -21.77
CA TYR A 294 -1.32 2.74 -22.46
C TYR A 294 -1.81 4.02 -23.12
N HIS A 295 -2.16 3.93 -24.40
CA HIS A 295 -2.74 4.99 -25.21
C HIS A 295 -4.04 4.55 -25.90
N PRO A 296 -4.94 5.50 -26.21
CA PRO A 296 -4.88 6.93 -25.92
C PRO A 296 -5.23 7.27 -24.47
N LEU A 297 -4.57 8.27 -23.92
CA LEU A 297 -4.98 8.84 -22.63
C LEU A 297 -6.36 9.50 -22.75
N ARG A 298 -7.17 9.43 -21.68
CA ARG A 298 -8.55 9.95 -21.67
C ARG A 298 -8.78 10.90 -20.49
N GLY A 299 -9.83 11.72 -20.61
CA GLY A 299 -10.35 12.59 -19.56
C GLY A 299 -9.56 13.88 -19.38
N PRO A 300 -10.02 14.73 -18.46
CA PRO A 300 -9.46 16.06 -18.22
C PRO A 300 -8.26 16.04 -17.26
N GLY A 301 -7.63 17.21 -17.11
CA GLY A 301 -6.61 17.48 -16.10
C GLY A 301 -5.25 16.91 -16.45
N ARG A 302 -4.77 15.98 -15.62
CA ARG A 302 -3.47 15.29 -15.76
C ARG A 302 -3.72 13.81 -16.09
N PRO A 303 -4.05 13.50 -17.36
CA PRO A 303 -4.56 12.18 -17.69
C PRO A 303 -3.54 11.06 -17.46
N ALA A 304 -2.25 11.25 -17.70
CA ALA A 304 -1.23 10.26 -17.39
C ALA A 304 -1.14 10.00 -15.88
N HIS A 305 -1.01 11.07 -15.09
CA HIS A 305 -0.94 11.00 -13.63
C HIS A 305 -2.16 10.32 -12.98
N SER A 306 -3.33 10.46 -13.60
CA SER A 306 -4.59 9.99 -13.02
C SER A 306 -5.12 8.69 -13.63
N SER A 307 -4.53 8.21 -14.74
CA SER A 307 -5.02 7.05 -15.49
C SER A 307 -5.03 5.75 -14.69
N SER A 308 -4.09 5.64 -13.73
CA SER A 308 -3.88 4.42 -12.96
C SER A 308 -5.06 4.04 -12.07
N CYS A 309 -5.95 5.00 -11.68
CA CYS A 309 -7.01 4.72 -10.71
C CYS A 309 -8.21 5.67 -10.68
N THR A 310 -8.20 6.82 -11.38
CA THR A 310 -9.37 7.71 -11.36
C THR A 310 -10.41 7.26 -12.37
N ASP A 311 -11.69 7.28 -12.00
CA ASP A 311 -12.79 6.81 -12.84
C ASP A 311 -12.86 7.52 -14.20
N PHE A 312 -12.51 8.82 -14.24
CA PHE A 312 -12.60 9.63 -15.44
C PHE A 312 -11.37 9.55 -16.36
N ASN A 313 -10.20 9.09 -15.86
CA ASN A 313 -8.99 8.92 -16.66
C ASN A 313 -8.59 7.46 -16.89
N THR A 314 -9.06 6.53 -16.06
CA THR A 314 -8.82 5.08 -16.27
C THR A 314 -9.36 4.66 -17.63
N PRO A 315 -8.53 4.07 -18.50
CA PRO A 315 -9.00 3.57 -19.79
C PRO A 315 -9.99 2.41 -19.59
N LEU A 316 -11.02 2.39 -20.44
CA LEU A 316 -12.04 1.34 -20.43
C LEU A 316 -12.00 0.58 -21.74
N ALA A 317 -12.16 -0.75 -21.68
CA ALA A 317 -12.39 -1.60 -22.81
C ALA A 317 -13.79 -1.33 -23.43
N ALA A 318 -14.06 -1.95 -24.57
CA ALA A 318 -15.31 -1.72 -25.31
C ALA A 318 -16.57 -2.14 -24.51
N ASP A 319 -16.44 -3.08 -23.59
CA ASP A 319 -17.51 -3.53 -22.70
C ASP A 319 -17.64 -2.69 -21.41
N GLY A 320 -16.82 -1.64 -21.26
CA GLY A 320 -16.80 -0.78 -20.09
C GLY A 320 -15.90 -1.27 -18.94
N THR A 321 -15.24 -2.41 -19.09
CA THR A 321 -14.30 -2.93 -18.08
C THR A 321 -13.03 -2.06 -18.03
N PRO A 322 -12.50 -1.71 -16.83
CA PRO A 322 -11.21 -1.04 -16.72
C PRO A 322 -10.07 -1.88 -17.34
N VAL A 323 -9.28 -1.26 -18.21
CA VAL A 323 -8.12 -1.93 -18.84
C VAL A 323 -7.12 -2.43 -17.79
N PHE A 324 -7.01 -1.73 -16.66
CA PHE A 324 -6.08 -2.05 -15.58
C PHE A 324 -6.67 -2.96 -14.49
N LEU A 325 -7.80 -3.61 -14.75
CA LEU A 325 -8.50 -4.44 -13.77
C LEU A 325 -7.60 -5.54 -13.20
N ASP A 326 -6.86 -6.24 -14.05
CA ASP A 326 -5.97 -7.31 -13.64
C ASP A 326 -4.76 -6.80 -12.85
N ALA A 327 -4.26 -5.60 -13.15
CA ALA A 327 -3.22 -4.95 -12.37
C ALA A 327 -3.71 -4.60 -10.95
N TRP A 328 -4.93 -4.09 -10.82
CA TRP A 328 -5.53 -3.81 -9.52
C TRP A 328 -5.74 -5.09 -8.71
N ARG A 329 -6.30 -6.15 -9.31
CA ARG A 329 -6.45 -7.46 -8.68
C ARG A 329 -5.13 -8.02 -8.20
N TYR A 330 -4.11 -7.97 -9.06
CA TYR A 330 -2.78 -8.41 -8.69
C TYR A 330 -2.27 -7.73 -7.42
N PHE A 331 -2.32 -6.40 -7.36
CA PHE A 331 -1.87 -5.67 -6.17
C PHE A 331 -2.73 -5.93 -4.92
N LEU A 332 -3.99 -6.27 -5.08
CA LEU A 332 -4.91 -6.53 -3.97
C LEU A 332 -4.82 -7.97 -3.45
N THR A 333 -4.40 -8.93 -4.27
CA THR A 333 -4.49 -10.37 -3.94
C THR A 333 -3.17 -11.11 -3.87
N THR A 334 -2.06 -10.55 -4.42
CA THR A 334 -0.73 -11.18 -4.30
C THR A 334 -0.33 -11.28 -2.83
N ARG A 335 0.08 -12.47 -2.37
CA ARG A 335 0.51 -12.69 -0.99
C ARG A 335 1.95 -12.23 -0.80
N SER A 336 2.24 -11.57 0.32
CA SER A 336 3.61 -11.36 0.80
C SER A 336 4.10 -12.62 1.50
N SER A 337 5.43 -12.79 1.58
CA SER A 337 6.07 -13.99 2.17
C SER A 337 5.67 -14.30 3.61
N ASP A 338 5.26 -13.28 4.37
CA ASP A 338 4.89 -13.42 5.79
C ASP A 338 3.39 -13.75 6.01
N GLU A 339 2.57 -13.72 4.97
CA GLU A 339 1.13 -14.04 5.09
C GLU A 339 0.86 -15.55 5.15
N ASP A 340 1.80 -16.40 4.70
CA ASP A 340 1.64 -17.85 4.72
C ASP A 340 1.80 -18.47 6.13
N ASP A 341 2.57 -17.82 7.04
CA ASP A 341 2.82 -18.37 8.38
C ASP A 341 1.64 -18.18 9.37
N THR A 342 0.75 -17.21 9.14
CA THR A 342 -0.35 -16.89 10.07
C THR A 342 -1.62 -17.67 9.80
N ASP A 343 -1.84 -18.15 8.59
CA ASP A 343 -3.04 -18.92 8.22
C ASP A 343 -2.93 -20.39 8.66
N ASP A 344 -1.72 -20.94 8.80
CA ASP A 344 -1.49 -22.31 9.22
C ASP A 344 -1.67 -22.49 10.74
N GLU A 345 -1.35 -21.48 11.56
CA GLU A 345 -1.59 -21.53 13.02
C GLU A 345 -3.10 -21.44 13.37
N THR A 346 -3.90 -20.69 12.61
CA THR A 346 -5.35 -20.61 12.85
C THR A 346 -6.11 -21.83 12.36
N SER A 347 -5.64 -22.50 11.32
CA SER A 347 -6.19 -23.77 10.82
C SER A 347 -5.91 -24.94 11.78
N SER A 348 -4.71 -25.03 12.36
CA SER A 348 -4.34 -26.07 13.30
C SER A 348 -5.04 -25.94 14.67
N ALA A 349 -5.30 -24.70 15.14
CA ALA A 349 -6.02 -24.46 16.38
C ALA A 349 -7.53 -24.78 16.29
N SER A 350 -8.13 -24.70 15.08
CA SER A 350 -9.54 -25.07 14.84
C SER A 350 -9.74 -26.59 14.75
N ALA A 351 -8.75 -27.34 14.28
CA ALA A 351 -8.81 -28.80 14.18
C ALA A 351 -8.66 -29.50 15.55
N ALA A 352 -7.92 -28.89 16.49
CA ALA A 352 -7.68 -29.45 17.81
C ALA A 352 -8.86 -29.34 18.81
N ARG A 353 -9.96 -28.65 18.42
CA ARG A 353 -11.16 -28.50 19.28
C ARG A 353 -12.36 -29.35 18.86
N ARG A 354 -12.18 -30.34 17.99
CA ARG A 354 -13.22 -31.30 17.59
C ARG A 354 -12.78 -32.72 17.89
N ASP A 355 -12.76 -33.08 19.16
CA ASP A 355 -12.98 -34.46 19.58
C ASP A 355 -13.66 -34.46 20.96
N PRO A 356 -14.63 -35.41 21.17
CA PRO A 356 -15.70 -35.34 22.17
C PRO A 356 -15.28 -35.56 23.61
#